data_991f21f15410206e311c75836f0f6b71
#
_entry.id   991f21f15410206e311c75836f0f6b71
#
_cell.length_a   1.000
_cell.length_b   1.000
_cell.length_c   1.000
_cell.angle_alpha   90.00
_cell.angle_beta   90.00
_cell.angle_gamma   90.00
#
_symmetry.space_group_name_H-M   'P 1'
#
loop_
_entity.id
_entity.type
_entity.pdbx_description
1 polymer ?
#
loop_
_entity_poly.entity_id
_entity_poly.type
_entity_poly.pdbx_seq_one_letter_code
_entity_poly.pdbx_strand_id
1 'polypeptide(L)'
;MKSIAQPLKLELHQFDARSPADFEAAFAAMGAQRIGALVVIEDAMLIANAPAVAALALKQRLPSCGWPDFATGGGVMGYGVDFPDMFRHAAKFVDKIMRGAKPGDLPIERATKFEIIVNLKTAKAIGLTIPYNLLVRANEVIE
;
A
#
# COMPACT_ATOMS: atom_id res chain seq x y z
N MET A 1 9.10 -9.55 -7.29
CA MET A 1 7.75 -9.29 -7.82
C MET A 1 7.46 -10.06 -9.11
N LYS A 2 8.27 -9.99 -10.17
CA LYS A 2 8.00 -10.69 -11.45
C LYS A 2 7.75 -12.20 -11.28
N SER A 3 8.53 -12.89 -10.44
CA SER A 3 8.37 -14.33 -10.16
C SER A 3 7.03 -14.72 -9.49
N ILE A 4 6.41 -13.78 -8.76
CA ILE A 4 5.11 -13.98 -8.09
C ILE A 4 3.94 -13.66 -9.03
N ALA A 5 4.12 -12.71 -9.92
CA ALA A 5 3.08 -12.30 -10.87
C ALA A 5 2.81 -13.36 -11.95
N GLN A 6 3.83 -14.08 -12.36
CA GLN A 6 3.75 -15.07 -13.44
C GLN A 6 2.75 -16.22 -13.16
N PRO A 7 2.73 -16.86 -11.98
CA PRO A 7 1.72 -17.88 -11.65
C PRO A 7 0.29 -17.32 -11.60
N LEU A 8 0.15 -16.02 -11.30
CA LEU A 8 -1.13 -15.30 -11.26
C LEU A 8 -1.58 -14.80 -12.64
N LYS A 9 -0.80 -15.07 -13.70
CA LYS A 9 -1.02 -14.58 -15.07
C LYS A 9 -1.12 -13.05 -15.13
N LEU A 10 -0.35 -12.36 -14.28
CA LEU A 10 -0.26 -10.91 -14.25
C LEU A 10 1.00 -10.46 -14.98
N GLU A 11 0.86 -9.49 -15.87
CA GLU A 11 1.97 -8.78 -16.49
C GLU A 11 2.32 -7.54 -15.65
N LEU A 12 3.58 -7.44 -15.21
CA LEU A 12 4.06 -6.34 -14.40
C LEU A 12 4.84 -5.34 -15.26
N HIS A 13 4.33 -4.12 -15.27
CA HIS A 13 5.01 -2.95 -15.83
C HIS A 13 5.50 -2.05 -14.71
N GLN A 14 6.74 -1.60 -14.78
CA GLN A 14 7.31 -0.68 -13.80
C GLN A 14 7.30 0.74 -14.36
N PHE A 15 6.82 1.69 -13.56
CA PHE A 15 6.83 3.11 -13.85
C PHE A 15 7.58 3.81 -12.73
N ASP A 16 8.70 4.44 -13.06
CA ASP A 16 9.51 5.16 -12.09
C ASP A 16 9.08 6.63 -12.02
N ALA A 17 8.97 7.13 -10.79
CA ALA A 17 8.80 8.55 -10.51
C ALA A 17 9.85 8.95 -9.47
N ARG A 18 10.67 9.94 -9.77
CA ARG A 18 11.74 10.44 -8.90
C ARG A 18 11.35 11.69 -8.15
N SER A 19 10.27 12.32 -8.58
CA SER A 19 9.72 13.53 -8.00
C SER A 19 8.21 13.61 -8.26
N PRO A 20 7.45 14.43 -7.53
CA PRO A 20 6.03 14.65 -7.81
C PRO A 20 5.74 15.18 -9.23
N ALA A 21 6.70 15.88 -9.84
CA ALA A 21 6.56 16.36 -11.22
C ALA A 21 6.46 15.23 -12.27
N ASP A 22 6.92 14.03 -11.93
CA ASP A 22 6.90 12.88 -12.83
C ASP A 22 5.55 12.15 -12.84
N PHE A 23 4.67 12.40 -11.85
CA PHE A 23 3.44 11.64 -11.68
C PHE A 23 2.52 11.71 -12.90
N GLU A 24 2.26 12.91 -13.42
CA GLU A 24 1.39 13.08 -14.60
C GLU A 24 1.91 12.30 -15.80
N ALA A 25 3.23 12.35 -16.06
CA ALA A 25 3.86 11.63 -17.15
C ALA A 25 3.77 10.11 -16.95
N ALA A 26 4.01 9.62 -15.72
CA ALA A 26 3.90 8.21 -15.39
C ALA A 26 2.45 7.71 -15.61
N PHE A 27 1.45 8.46 -15.14
CA PHE A 27 0.05 8.10 -15.32
C PHE A 27 -0.39 8.18 -16.80
N ALA A 28 0.11 9.14 -17.57
CA ALA A 28 -0.13 9.19 -19.01
C ALA A 28 0.42 7.95 -19.73
N ALA A 29 1.63 7.51 -19.36
CA ALA A 29 2.23 6.29 -19.88
C ALA A 29 1.44 5.02 -19.49
N MET A 30 0.94 4.94 -18.23
CA MET A 30 0.05 3.86 -17.79
C MET A 30 -1.22 3.78 -18.64
N GLY A 31 -1.83 4.94 -18.91
CA GLY A 31 -3.02 5.03 -19.78
C GLY A 31 -2.74 4.57 -21.21
N ALA A 32 -1.62 5.00 -21.79
CA ALA A 32 -1.20 4.59 -23.15
C ALA A 32 -0.97 3.07 -23.25
N GLN A 33 -0.45 2.45 -22.20
CA GLN A 33 -0.21 1.01 -22.12
C GLN A 33 -1.44 0.22 -21.62
N ARG A 34 -2.57 0.89 -21.34
CA ARG A 34 -3.81 0.27 -20.88
C ARG A 34 -3.61 -0.58 -19.60
N ILE A 35 -2.85 -0.05 -18.65
CA ILE A 35 -2.64 -0.70 -17.37
C ILE A 35 -3.98 -0.91 -16.66
N GLY A 36 -4.23 -2.12 -16.17
CA GLY A 36 -5.50 -2.50 -15.56
C GLY A 36 -5.58 -2.22 -14.06
N ALA A 37 -4.45 -2.12 -13.36
CA ALA A 37 -4.39 -1.83 -11.92
C ALA A 37 -3.02 -1.27 -11.54
N LEU A 38 -2.98 -0.49 -10.46
CA LEU A 38 -1.77 0.13 -9.92
C LEU A 38 -1.45 -0.44 -8.53
N VAL A 39 -0.21 -0.83 -8.32
CA VAL A 39 0.35 -1.07 -6.99
C VAL A 39 1.40 -0.01 -6.71
N VAL A 40 1.16 0.80 -5.68
CA VAL A 40 2.10 1.84 -5.23
C VAL A 40 3.00 1.24 -4.17
N ILE A 41 4.31 1.25 -4.43
CA ILE A 41 5.30 0.76 -3.48
C ILE A 41 5.50 1.82 -2.39
N GLU A 42 5.66 1.36 -1.16
CA GLU A 42 5.92 2.23 -0.02
C GLU A 42 7.32 2.85 -0.13
N ASP A 43 7.36 4.16 -0.29
CA ASP A 43 8.54 5.01 -0.40
C ASP A 43 8.23 6.38 0.20
N ALA A 44 9.19 7.03 0.83
CA ALA A 44 8.99 8.28 1.55
C ALA A 44 8.37 9.39 0.68
N MET A 45 8.80 9.52 -0.58
CA MET A 45 8.26 10.51 -1.52
C MET A 45 6.82 10.17 -1.90
N LEU A 46 6.51 8.89 -2.15
CA LEU A 46 5.16 8.43 -2.49
C LEU A 46 4.21 8.53 -1.29
N ILE A 47 4.70 8.25 -0.07
CA ILE A 47 3.93 8.43 1.17
C ILE A 47 3.53 9.89 1.35
N ALA A 48 4.49 10.82 1.22
CA ALA A 48 4.23 12.24 1.36
C ALA A 48 3.25 12.80 0.30
N ASN A 49 3.09 12.11 -0.83
CA ASN A 49 2.24 12.52 -1.94
C ASN A 49 1.09 11.54 -2.23
N ALA A 50 0.75 10.67 -1.27
CA ALA A 50 -0.29 9.65 -1.44
C ALA A 50 -1.62 10.19 -1.97
N PRO A 51 -2.16 11.33 -1.46
CA PRO A 51 -3.41 11.88 -1.98
C PRO A 51 -3.32 12.30 -3.46
N ALA A 52 -2.18 12.83 -3.91
CA ALA A 52 -1.98 13.22 -5.30
C ALA A 52 -1.95 12.00 -6.23
N VAL A 53 -1.23 10.94 -5.83
CA VAL A 53 -1.17 9.68 -6.57
C VAL A 53 -2.55 9.03 -6.63
N ALA A 54 -3.28 8.99 -5.51
CA ALA A 54 -4.63 8.44 -5.44
C ALA A 54 -5.63 9.23 -6.33
N ALA A 55 -5.53 10.56 -6.35
CA ALA A 55 -6.36 11.41 -7.21
C ALA A 55 -6.11 11.15 -8.71
N LEU A 56 -4.87 10.93 -9.11
CA LEU A 56 -4.52 10.58 -10.49
C LEU A 56 -5.07 9.20 -10.87
N ALA A 57 -4.95 8.21 -9.97
CA ALA A 57 -5.54 6.89 -10.17
C ALA A 57 -7.06 6.97 -10.31
N LEU A 58 -7.74 7.74 -9.44
CA LEU A 58 -9.18 7.98 -9.51
C LEU A 58 -9.59 8.64 -10.83
N LYS A 59 -8.87 9.68 -11.29
CA LYS A 59 -9.11 10.38 -12.56
C LYS A 59 -9.07 9.42 -13.75
N GLN A 60 -8.18 8.44 -13.73
CA GLN A 60 -8.07 7.41 -14.78
C GLN A 60 -8.94 6.16 -14.52
N ARG A 61 -9.74 6.16 -13.45
CA ARG A 61 -10.53 4.99 -13.02
C ARG A 61 -9.67 3.74 -12.85
N LEU A 62 -8.43 3.91 -12.40
CA LEU A 62 -7.44 2.86 -12.26
C LEU A 62 -7.54 2.28 -10.82
N PRO A 63 -7.94 1.01 -10.66
CA PRO A 63 -7.89 0.34 -9.37
C PRO A 63 -6.49 0.45 -8.77
N SER A 64 -6.40 0.90 -7.52
CA SER A 64 -5.11 1.19 -6.90
C SER A 64 -4.99 0.58 -5.51
N CYS A 65 -3.81 0.04 -5.20
CA CYS A 65 -3.44 -0.52 -3.91
C CYS A 65 -2.09 0.06 -3.47
N GLY A 66 -1.94 0.29 -2.17
CA GLY A 66 -0.68 0.72 -1.55
C GLY A 66 -0.59 0.19 -0.11
N TRP A 67 0.12 0.91 0.76
CA TRP A 67 0.15 0.67 2.21
C TRP A 67 -1.19 1.09 2.86
N PRO A 68 -1.46 0.76 4.14
CA PRO A 68 -2.75 1.03 4.78
C PRO A 68 -3.25 2.47 4.60
N ASP A 69 -2.42 3.48 4.91
CA ASP A 69 -2.81 4.90 4.80
C ASP A 69 -3.05 5.37 3.35
N PHE A 70 -2.61 4.63 2.34
CA PHE A 70 -2.89 4.95 0.96
C PHE A 70 -4.40 4.86 0.65
N ALA A 71 -5.12 3.93 1.29
CA ALA A 71 -6.57 3.83 1.15
C ALA A 71 -7.28 5.02 1.79
N THR A 72 -6.82 5.50 2.97
CA THR A 72 -7.36 6.70 3.62
C THR A 72 -7.05 7.96 2.81
N GLY A 73 -5.91 7.99 2.12
CA GLY A 73 -5.52 9.04 1.18
C GLY A 73 -6.29 9.06 -0.13
N GLY A 74 -7.24 8.13 -0.34
CA GLY A 74 -8.11 8.09 -1.53
C GLY A 74 -7.82 6.93 -2.50
N GLY A 75 -6.86 6.05 -2.21
CA GLY A 75 -6.67 4.80 -2.94
C GLY A 75 -7.85 3.84 -2.74
N VAL A 76 -7.95 2.81 -3.57
CA VAL A 76 -9.03 1.81 -3.44
C VAL A 76 -8.78 0.86 -2.29
N MET A 77 -7.52 0.45 -2.09
CA MET A 77 -7.15 -0.51 -1.04
C MET A 77 -5.79 -0.18 -0.46
N GLY A 78 -5.63 -0.43 0.82
CA GLY A 78 -4.36 -0.43 1.52
C GLY A 78 -4.09 -1.82 2.11
N TYR A 79 -2.86 -2.29 1.99
CA TYR A 79 -2.38 -3.52 2.61
C TYR A 79 -0.95 -3.34 3.08
N GLY A 80 -0.68 -3.60 4.33
CA GLY A 80 0.65 -3.47 4.89
C GLY A 80 0.73 -3.84 6.35
N VAL A 81 1.87 -3.54 6.95
CA VAL A 81 2.15 -3.80 8.38
C VAL A 81 1.35 -2.83 9.25
N ASP A 82 0.80 -3.34 10.36
CA ASP A 82 0.29 -2.50 11.45
C ASP A 82 1.49 -1.80 12.14
N PHE A 83 1.83 -0.60 11.69
CA PHE A 83 2.95 0.17 12.24
C PHE A 83 2.81 0.49 13.73
N PRO A 84 1.64 0.90 14.26
CA PRO A 84 1.44 1.07 15.69
C PRO A 84 1.80 -0.18 16.49
N ASP A 85 1.43 -1.35 16.01
CA ASP A 85 1.80 -2.62 16.66
C ASP A 85 3.30 -2.90 16.58
N MET A 86 3.91 -2.66 15.43
CA MET A 86 5.35 -2.81 15.24
C MET A 86 6.14 -1.89 16.18
N PHE A 87 5.73 -0.63 16.36
CA PHE A 87 6.37 0.29 17.29
C PHE A 87 6.17 -0.12 18.75
N ARG A 88 5.01 -0.67 19.15
CA ARG A 88 4.81 -1.25 20.47
C ARG A 88 5.76 -2.44 20.73
N HIS A 89 6.00 -3.27 19.70
CA HIS A 89 6.99 -4.34 19.79
C HIS A 89 8.41 -3.78 19.92
N ALA A 90 8.78 -2.76 19.15
CA ALA A 90 10.10 -2.11 19.23
C ALA A 90 10.36 -1.57 20.65
N ALA A 91 9.35 -0.99 21.31
CA ALA A 91 9.47 -0.52 22.68
C ALA A 91 9.87 -1.62 23.68
N LYS A 92 9.43 -2.88 23.46
CA LYS A 92 9.85 -4.02 24.28
C LYS A 92 11.34 -4.34 24.13
N PHE A 93 11.90 -4.15 22.93
CA PHE A 93 13.34 -4.32 22.71
C PHE A 93 14.13 -3.21 23.40
N VAL A 94 13.63 -1.97 23.33
CA VAL A 94 14.23 -0.83 24.05
C VAL A 94 14.27 -1.11 25.56
N ASP A 95 13.15 -1.55 26.16
CA ASP A 95 13.09 -1.90 27.59
C ASP A 95 14.11 -2.99 27.99
N LYS A 96 14.20 -4.07 27.18
CA LYS A 96 15.19 -5.13 27.42
C LYS A 96 16.63 -4.60 27.38
N ILE A 97 16.97 -3.76 26.41
CA ILE A 97 18.30 -3.17 26.26
C ILE A 97 18.61 -2.24 27.43
N MET A 98 17.65 -1.41 27.84
CA MET A 98 17.79 -0.51 28.99
C MET A 98 17.99 -1.29 30.32
N ARG A 99 17.49 -2.52 30.40
CA ARG A 99 17.71 -3.44 31.53
C ARG A 99 18.98 -4.27 31.43
N GLY A 100 19.83 -4.00 30.41
CA GLY A 100 21.15 -4.61 30.28
C GLY A 100 21.26 -5.76 29.27
N ALA A 101 20.20 -6.09 28.53
CA ALA A 101 20.30 -7.07 27.46
C ALA A 101 21.17 -6.52 26.33
N LYS A 102 22.06 -7.34 25.76
CA LYS A 102 22.86 -6.94 24.63
C LYS A 102 22.03 -7.03 23.34
N PRO A 103 22.04 -6.02 22.47
CA PRO A 103 21.25 -6.03 21.22
C PRO A 103 21.53 -7.25 20.33
N GLY A 104 22.76 -7.74 20.31
CA GLY A 104 23.15 -8.92 19.52
C GLY A 104 22.57 -10.24 20.03
N ASP A 105 22.14 -10.29 21.28
CA ASP A 105 21.53 -11.49 21.89
C ASP A 105 20.01 -11.51 21.74
N LEU A 106 19.43 -10.42 21.23
CA LEU A 106 17.98 -10.33 21.04
C LEU A 106 17.56 -10.96 19.70
N PRO A 107 16.45 -11.69 19.65
CA PRO A 107 15.97 -12.32 18.44
C PRO A 107 15.54 -11.27 17.40
N ILE A 108 15.74 -11.59 16.12
CA ILE A 108 15.17 -10.83 15.01
C ILE A 108 13.71 -11.23 14.87
N GLU A 109 12.80 -10.31 15.15
CA GLU A 109 11.36 -10.52 14.97
C GLU A 109 10.90 -9.86 13.67
N ARG A 110 9.96 -10.53 12.97
CA ARG A 110 9.26 -9.96 11.82
C ARG A 110 7.90 -9.43 12.26
N ALA A 111 7.41 -8.42 11.57
CA ALA A 111 6.02 -8.00 11.73
C ALA A 111 5.10 -9.19 11.40
N THR A 112 4.16 -9.47 12.30
CA THR A 112 3.18 -10.56 12.18
C THR A 112 1.76 -10.06 11.97
N LYS A 113 1.54 -8.76 12.26
CA LYS A 113 0.24 -8.14 12.13
C LYS A 113 0.20 -7.25 10.91
N PHE A 114 -0.78 -7.51 10.05
CA PHE A 114 -1.02 -6.79 8.80
C PHE A 114 -2.45 -6.26 8.80
N GLU A 115 -2.65 -5.15 8.13
CA GLU A 115 -3.93 -4.50 7.98
C GLU A 115 -4.36 -4.45 6.52
N ILE A 116 -5.66 -4.62 6.31
CA ILE A 116 -6.36 -4.40 5.04
C ILE A 116 -7.34 -3.27 5.27
N ILE A 117 -7.20 -2.19 4.53
CA ILE A 117 -8.16 -1.07 4.51
C ILE A 117 -8.77 -1.02 3.11
N VAL A 118 -10.10 -0.94 3.03
CA VAL A 118 -10.83 -0.87 1.76
C VAL A 118 -11.61 0.42 1.70
N ASN A 119 -11.41 1.20 0.64
CA ASN A 119 -12.15 2.43 0.40
C ASN A 119 -13.27 2.18 -0.62
N LEU A 120 -14.48 1.92 -0.10
CA LEU A 120 -15.67 1.69 -0.94
C LEU A 120 -16.11 2.95 -1.68
N LYS A 121 -15.89 4.14 -1.10
CA LYS A 121 -16.19 5.41 -1.77
C LYS A 121 -15.40 5.54 -3.07
N THR A 122 -14.09 5.30 -3.01
CA THR A 122 -13.22 5.32 -4.21
C THR A 122 -13.56 4.19 -5.17
N ALA A 123 -13.80 2.96 -4.66
CA ALA A 123 -14.19 1.82 -5.48
C ALA A 123 -15.50 2.12 -6.27
N LYS A 124 -16.52 2.64 -5.61
CA LYS A 124 -17.80 3.05 -6.24
C LYS A 124 -17.58 4.13 -7.31
N ALA A 125 -16.71 5.12 -7.05
CA ALA A 125 -16.44 6.21 -7.99
C ALA A 125 -15.79 5.74 -9.30
N ILE A 126 -15.02 4.64 -9.28
CA ILE A 126 -14.43 4.05 -10.48
C ILE A 126 -15.27 2.91 -11.08
N GLY A 127 -16.40 2.58 -10.46
CA GLY A 127 -17.28 1.49 -10.91
C GLY A 127 -16.77 0.09 -10.55
N LEU A 128 -15.91 -0.02 -9.53
CA LEU A 128 -15.34 -1.29 -9.08
C LEU A 128 -16.19 -1.89 -7.95
N THR A 129 -16.58 -3.15 -8.10
CA THR A 129 -17.20 -3.93 -7.04
C THR A 129 -16.15 -4.70 -6.27
N ILE A 130 -16.04 -4.48 -4.97
CA ILE A 130 -15.13 -5.20 -4.09
C ILE A 130 -15.78 -6.54 -3.69
N PRO A 131 -15.07 -7.67 -3.88
CA PRO A 131 -15.59 -8.98 -3.50
C PRO A 131 -15.86 -9.07 -1.98
N TYR A 132 -16.98 -9.71 -1.62
CA TYR A 132 -17.41 -9.83 -0.22
C TYR A 132 -16.36 -10.50 0.68
N ASN A 133 -15.67 -11.53 0.19
CA ASN A 133 -14.58 -12.20 0.92
C ASN A 133 -13.40 -11.28 1.25
N LEU A 134 -13.18 -10.22 0.49
CA LEU A 134 -12.17 -9.21 0.80
C LEU A 134 -12.68 -8.24 1.87
N LEU A 135 -13.94 -7.83 1.79
CA LEU A 135 -14.57 -6.95 2.78
C LEU A 135 -14.60 -7.58 4.18
N VAL A 136 -14.93 -8.87 4.28
CA VAL A 136 -14.94 -9.59 5.57
C VAL A 136 -13.56 -9.66 6.20
N ARG A 137 -12.50 -9.60 5.41
CA ARG A 137 -11.10 -9.63 5.88
C ARG A 137 -10.52 -8.24 6.15
N ALA A 138 -11.23 -7.19 5.74
CA ALA A 138 -10.77 -5.83 5.96
C ALA A 138 -10.82 -5.48 7.46
N ASN A 139 -9.78 -4.82 7.94
CA ASN A 139 -9.72 -4.26 9.29
C ASN A 139 -10.54 -2.98 9.36
N GLU A 140 -10.62 -2.25 8.24
CA GLU A 140 -11.38 -1.02 8.11
C GLU A 140 -12.01 -0.93 6.71
N VAL A 141 -13.24 -0.41 6.66
CA VAL A 141 -13.96 -0.13 5.40
C VAL A 141 -14.41 1.33 5.43
N ILE A 142 -13.91 2.12 4.49
CA ILE A 142 -14.23 3.55 4.33
C ILE A 142 -15.44 3.64 3.38
N GLU A 143 -16.56 4.22 3.87
CA GLU A 143 -17.82 4.38 3.14
C GLU A 143 -18.03 5.84 2.66
#